data_72ba37fb8e674cfa019fe530077bd35e
#
_entry.id   72ba37fb8e674cfa019fe530077bd35e
#
_cell.length_a   1.000
_cell.length_b   1.000
_cell.length_c   1.000
_cell.angle_alpha   90.00
_cell.angle_beta   90.00
_cell.angle_gamma   90.00
#
_symmetry.space_group_name_H-M   'P 1'
#
loop_
_entity.id
_entity.type
_entity.pdbx_description
1 polymer ?
#
loop_
_entity_poly.entity_id
_entity_poly.type
_entity_poly.pdbx_seq_one_letter_code
_entity_poly.pdbx_strand_id
1 'polypeptide(L)'
;MGQDYQLTMSPLCRSITAKGRTVQLEIYRGPDTGWTLEAVDASNNSTVWDDLFATDQAALDEALRTIHEDGIETLVDLPSVPAK
;
A
#
# COMPACT_ATOMS: atom_id res chain seq x y z
N MET A 1 -2.87 9.09 -26.57
CA MET A 1 -2.76 8.83 -26.37
C MET A 1 -2.11 8.59 -25.76
N GLY A 2 -1.83 8.54 -25.58
CA GLY A 2 -1.37 8.11 -25.24
C GLY A 2 -0.91 7.84 -24.32
N GLN A 3 -1.04 7.62 -23.79
CA GLN A 3 -0.79 7.32 -22.85
C GLN A 3 -0.67 6.38 -22.39
N ASP A 4 -0.31 5.79 -22.85
CA ASP A 4 -0.24 4.72 -22.57
C ASP A 4 0.63 4.33 -21.60
N TYR A 5 0.52 4.72 -20.51
CA TYR A 5 1.17 4.47 -19.41
C TYR A 5 0.69 3.24 -18.85
N GLN A 6 1.40 2.19 -18.94
CA GLN A 6 0.95 0.94 -18.53
C GLN A 6 1.52 0.62 -17.19
N LEU A 7 0.69 0.53 -16.17
CA LEU A 7 1.11 0.05 -14.87
C LEU A 7 0.96 -1.46 -14.83
N THR A 8 1.97 -2.12 -14.29
CA THR A 8 1.92 -3.56 -14.07
C THR A 8 1.59 -3.80 -12.61
N MET A 9 0.46 -4.43 -12.36
CA MET A 9 0.05 -4.75 -10.99
C MET A 9 0.63 -6.10 -10.61
N SER A 10 1.16 -6.15 -9.39
CA SER A 10 1.71 -7.40 -8.89
C SER A 10 0.58 -8.36 -8.52
N PRO A 11 0.76 -9.66 -8.73
CA PRO A 11 -0.20 -10.64 -8.20
C PRO A 11 -0.17 -10.71 -6.67
N LEU A 12 0.77 -10.02 -6.02
CA LEU A 12 0.87 -9.99 -4.57
C LEU A 12 -0.02 -8.95 -3.93
N CYS A 13 -0.70 -8.11 -4.71
CA CYS A 13 -1.67 -7.16 -4.17
C CYS A 13 -2.73 -7.92 -3.38
N ARG A 14 -3.12 -7.38 -2.23
CA ARG A 14 -4.08 -8.07 -1.37
C ARG A 14 -4.68 -7.14 -0.34
N SER A 15 -5.75 -7.58 0.28
CA SER A 15 -6.34 -6.88 1.41
C SER A 15 -5.84 -7.51 2.69
N ILE A 16 -5.56 -6.67 3.68
CA ILE A 16 -5.14 -7.13 5.01
C ILE A 16 -6.13 -6.58 6.01
N THR A 17 -6.63 -7.44 6.87
CA THR A 17 -7.52 -7.02 7.95
C THR A 17 -6.90 -7.37 9.27
N ALA A 18 -6.85 -6.42 10.16
CA ALA A 18 -6.35 -6.62 11.51
C ALA A 18 -7.02 -5.62 12.44
N LYS A 19 -7.39 -6.06 13.62
CA LYS A 19 -7.97 -5.18 14.64
C LYS A 19 -9.21 -4.45 14.12
N GLY A 20 -9.99 -5.12 13.28
CA GLY A 20 -11.21 -4.54 12.74
C GLY A 20 -11.01 -3.53 11.64
N ARG A 21 -9.79 -3.38 11.14
CA ARG A 21 -9.49 -2.44 10.07
C ARG A 21 -8.97 -3.17 8.86
N THR A 22 -9.24 -2.64 7.69
CA THR A 22 -8.82 -3.26 6.45
C THR A 22 -8.08 -2.25 5.59
N VAL A 23 -6.96 -2.68 5.02
CA VAL A 23 -6.26 -1.90 4.02
C VAL A 23 -6.08 -2.77 2.79
N GLN A 24 -6.11 -2.12 1.63
CA GLN A 24 -5.83 -2.76 0.36
C GLN A 24 -4.39 -2.43 0.00
N LEU A 25 -3.55 -3.45 -0.14
CA LEU A 25 -2.17 -3.25 -0.54
C LEU A 25 -2.09 -3.32 -2.04
N GLU A 26 -1.60 -2.23 -2.63
CA GLU A 26 -1.41 -2.13 -4.07
C GLU A 26 0.08 -2.09 -4.34
N ILE A 27 0.56 -2.98 -5.17
CA ILE A 27 1.98 -3.07 -5.51
C ILE A 27 2.05 -3.02 -7.02
N TYR A 28 2.68 -1.99 -7.56
CA TYR A 28 2.66 -1.79 -9.01
C TYR A 28 3.92 -1.08 -9.47
N ARG A 29 4.15 -1.14 -10.75
CA ARG A 29 5.30 -0.44 -11.32
C ARG A 29 4.99 0.04 -12.73
N GLY A 30 5.72 1.05 -13.15
CA GLY A 30 5.71 1.51 -14.53
C GLY A 30 6.72 0.72 -15.35
N PRO A 31 6.88 1.10 -16.61
CA PRO A 31 7.72 0.31 -17.52
C PRO A 31 9.19 0.24 -17.11
N ASP A 32 9.72 1.29 -16.53
CA ASP A 32 11.15 1.32 -16.22
C ASP A 32 11.42 1.68 -14.79
N THR A 33 10.52 1.36 -13.89
CA THR A 33 10.67 1.77 -12.50
C THR A 33 10.72 0.56 -11.60
N GLY A 34 11.10 0.79 -10.36
CA GLY A 34 10.92 -0.22 -9.33
C GLY A 34 9.46 -0.30 -8.94
N TRP A 35 9.19 -1.11 -7.93
CA TRP A 35 7.82 -1.34 -7.48
C TRP A 35 7.40 -0.29 -6.47
N THR A 36 6.21 0.24 -6.65
CA THR A 36 5.60 1.18 -5.73
C THR A 36 4.69 0.42 -4.79
N LEU A 37 4.73 0.77 -3.52
CA LEU A 37 3.85 0.18 -2.51
C LEU A 37 2.89 1.25 -2.03
N GLU A 38 1.61 0.93 -2.07
CA GLU A 38 0.56 1.85 -1.63
C GLU A 38 -0.43 1.08 -0.77
N ALA A 39 -0.90 1.69 0.29
CA ALA A 39 -1.94 1.12 1.13
C ALA A 39 -3.14 2.05 1.10
N VAL A 40 -4.31 1.50 0.79
CA VAL A 40 -5.53 2.27 0.67
C VAL A 40 -6.51 1.77 1.71
N ASP A 41 -7.03 2.66 2.54
CA ASP A 41 -7.97 2.24 3.58
C ASP A 41 -9.40 2.28 3.07
N ALA A 42 -10.34 1.92 3.93
CA ALA A 42 -11.74 1.83 3.54
C ALA A 42 -12.35 3.18 3.20
N SER A 43 -11.73 4.26 3.64
CA SER A 43 -12.19 5.61 3.32
C SER A 43 -11.49 6.19 2.11
N ASN A 44 -10.73 5.35 1.40
CA ASN A 44 -10.00 5.77 0.21
C ASN A 44 -8.82 6.69 0.49
N ASN A 45 -8.34 6.69 1.72
CA ASN A 45 -7.10 7.38 2.03
C ASN A 45 -5.95 6.47 1.69
N SER A 46 -4.93 7.03 1.09
CA SER A 46 -3.81 6.19 0.70
C SER A 46 -2.52 6.66 1.32
N THR A 47 -1.67 5.71 1.60
CA THR A 47 -0.32 5.92 2.08
C THR A 47 0.61 5.30 1.05
N VAL A 48 1.53 6.09 0.52
CA VAL A 48 2.45 5.61 -0.48
C VAL A 48 3.86 5.70 0.11
N TRP A 49 4.60 4.59 0.04
CA TRP A 49 5.98 4.60 0.48
C TRP A 49 6.82 5.39 -0.50
N ASP A 50 7.76 6.17 0.03
CA ASP A 50 8.61 7.01 -0.83
C ASP A 50 9.61 6.20 -1.62
N ASP A 51 10.02 5.08 -1.08
CA ASP A 51 11.05 4.27 -1.71
C ASP A 51 10.44 3.30 -2.70
N LEU A 52 11.14 3.06 -3.78
CA LEU A 52 10.77 2.01 -4.71
C LEU A 52 11.47 0.72 -4.29
N PHE A 53 10.83 -0.39 -4.55
CA PHE A 53 11.35 -1.69 -4.15
C PHE A 53 11.85 -2.43 -5.38
N ALA A 54 12.91 -3.20 -5.20
CA ALA A 54 13.51 -3.93 -6.32
C ALA A 54 12.60 -5.05 -6.80
N THR A 55 11.80 -5.62 -5.88
CA THR A 55 10.87 -6.68 -6.24
C THR A 55 9.53 -6.43 -5.57
N ASP A 56 8.49 -7.03 -6.12
CA ASP A 56 7.17 -6.91 -5.51
C ASP A 56 7.12 -7.65 -4.17
N GLN A 57 7.89 -8.72 -4.02
CA GLN A 57 7.94 -9.43 -2.75
C GLN A 57 8.55 -8.54 -1.66
N ALA A 58 9.58 -7.76 -2.00
CA ALA A 58 10.18 -6.86 -1.03
C ALA A 58 9.17 -5.80 -0.59
N ALA A 59 8.33 -5.32 -1.52
CA ALA A 59 7.29 -4.36 -1.18
C ALA A 59 6.28 -4.98 -0.24
N LEU A 60 5.83 -6.20 -0.52
CA LEU A 60 4.88 -6.88 0.34
C LEU A 60 5.48 -7.12 1.72
N ASP A 61 6.74 -7.54 1.78
CA ASP A 61 7.41 -7.78 3.06
C ASP A 61 7.47 -6.51 3.90
N GLU A 62 7.72 -5.38 3.27
CA GLU A 62 7.77 -4.12 4.00
C GLU A 62 6.39 -3.76 4.55
N ALA A 63 5.34 -3.97 3.77
CA ALA A 63 3.99 -3.67 4.23
C ALA A 63 3.62 -4.55 5.42
N LEU A 64 3.94 -5.85 5.34
CA LEU A 64 3.61 -6.76 6.42
C LEU A 64 4.43 -6.46 7.66
N ARG A 65 5.69 -6.07 7.49
CA ARG A 65 6.52 -5.68 8.62
C ARG A 65 5.95 -4.44 9.31
N THR A 66 5.52 -3.46 8.52
CA THR A 66 4.95 -2.25 9.08
C THR A 66 3.69 -2.57 9.89
N ILE A 67 2.83 -3.42 9.35
CA ILE A 67 1.61 -3.79 10.06
C ILE A 67 1.94 -4.54 11.34
N HIS A 68 2.94 -5.41 11.29
CA HIS A 68 3.31 -6.21 12.44
C HIS A 68 3.97 -5.37 13.55
N GLU A 69 4.84 -4.46 13.17
CA GLU A 69 5.64 -3.71 14.15
C GLU A 69 4.96 -2.42 14.59
N ASP A 70 4.33 -1.72 13.67
CA ASP A 70 3.76 -0.41 13.96
C ASP A 70 2.23 -0.45 14.07
N GLY A 71 1.61 -1.54 13.64
CA GLY A 71 0.18 -1.69 13.67
C GLY A 71 -0.47 -1.21 12.39
N ILE A 72 -1.60 -1.82 12.06
CA ILE A 72 -2.32 -1.45 10.85
C ILE A 72 -2.82 -0.01 10.91
N GLU A 73 -2.94 0.53 12.11
CA GLU A 73 -3.40 1.91 12.30
C GLU A 73 -2.49 2.92 11.62
N THR A 74 -1.21 2.57 11.42
CA THR A 74 -0.31 3.51 10.76
C THR A 74 -0.62 3.62 9.27
N LEU A 75 -1.36 2.67 8.73
CA LEU A 75 -1.69 2.63 7.32
C LEU A 75 -3.12 3.03 7.04
N VAL A 76 -3.95 3.23 8.07
CA VAL A 76 -5.28 3.77 7.87
C VAL A 76 -5.25 5.19 8.39
N ASP A 77 -5.86 6.07 7.61
CA ASP A 77 -5.87 7.44 7.99
C ASP A 77 -7.03 7.63 8.92
N LEU A 78 -6.79 7.61 10.19
CA LEU A 78 -7.82 7.80 11.15
C LEU A 78 -8.15 9.24 11.21
N PRO A 79 -9.30 9.57 10.94
CA PRO A 79 -9.65 10.96 11.04
C PRO A 79 -9.56 11.36 12.45
N SER A 80 -9.29 11.46 12.75
CA SER A 80 -9.21 11.68 13.72
C SER A 80 -9.84 11.97 14.63
N VAL A 81 -10.19 11.95 14.66
CA VAL A 81 -10.57 11.95 15.20
C VAL A 81 -10.69 12.33 15.99
N PRO A 82 -11.10 12.66 16.24
CA PRO A 82 -11.35 12.96 16.74
C PRO A 82 -11.58 13.01 17.58
N ALA A 83 -11.77 13.24 17.65
CA ALA A 83 -12.03 13.18 18.19
C ALA A 83 -12.23 13.28 19.00
N LYS A 84 -12.46 13.59 19.28
CA LYS A 84 -12.78 13.61 19.86
C LYS A 84 -12.81 13.70 20.34
#